data_46c3a7233449d8827fd383cd6608395b
#
_entry.id   46c3a7233449d8827fd383cd6608395b
#
_cell.length_a   1.000
_cell.length_b   1.000
_cell.length_c   1.000
_cell.angle_alpha   90.00
_cell.angle_beta   90.00
_cell.angle_gamma   90.00
#
_symmetry.space_group_name_H-M   'P 1'
#
loop_
_entity.id
_entity.type
_entity.pdbx_description
1 polymer ?
#
loop_
_entity_poly.entity_id
_entity_poly.type
_entity_poly.pdbx_seq_one_letter_code
_entity_poly.pdbx_strand_id
1 'polypeptide(L)'
;MLYWLLYLKLFHYFPPFRIFRYLTFRTAFASLTALFTGLIVGPMVIRRLQDFQIGQYIREEGPQAHHKKAGTPTMGGLLIAIAILVPTLLWADLSNPFVWIAVFATLAFAAIGFADDYLKVVHHRNLGLTARAKLGFQALASVVIAIALIVLQYRGLYSTRLVVPFFKQFHPDLVIERWAVHPHLWPLAFLPFVAFVVLVIVGSSNAVNLTDGLDGLAIGCTVIAAGALAVLTYLSGHATFATYLELQRMPQIGELTIFCGAMVGSAIGFLWYNAHPAEVFMGDVGSLALGGAIGTIAVMIKQELLLPFIGGIFVIEALSVILQVGSYKLRKKRIFKMAPIHHHFELLGWSESKVIVRFWIASLVFALFALTTLKLR
;
A
#
# COMPACT_ATOMS: atom_id res chain seq x y z
N MET A 1 -11.56 10.06 15.85
CA MET A 1 -12.51 11.07 16.41
C MET A 1 -13.72 10.40 17.04
N LEU A 2 -14.50 9.59 16.33
CA LEU A 2 -15.69 8.90 16.90
C LEU A 2 -15.31 7.94 18.03
N TYR A 3 -14.18 7.22 17.92
CA TYR A 3 -13.67 6.40 19.02
C TYR A 3 -13.52 7.20 20.32
N TRP A 4 -12.89 8.37 20.25
CA TRP A 4 -12.70 9.26 21.42
C TRP A 4 -14.06 9.75 21.95
N LEU A 5 -14.94 10.20 21.06
CA LEU A 5 -16.25 10.73 21.44
C LEU A 5 -17.15 9.64 22.05
N LEU A 6 -17.35 8.55 21.31
CA LEU A 6 -18.35 7.52 21.69
C LEU A 6 -17.83 6.65 22.84
N TYR A 7 -16.56 6.20 22.79
CA TYR A 7 -16.05 5.30 23.82
C TYR A 7 -15.43 6.06 25.00
N LEU A 8 -14.54 7.07 24.80
CA LEU A 8 -13.86 7.70 25.92
C LEU A 8 -14.72 8.75 26.65
N LYS A 9 -15.67 9.39 25.97
CA LYS A 9 -16.52 10.45 26.58
C LYS A 9 -17.95 9.99 26.86
N LEU A 10 -18.66 9.42 25.88
CA LEU A 10 -20.10 9.14 25.99
C LEU A 10 -20.41 7.77 26.57
N PHE A 11 -19.46 6.84 26.64
CA PHE A 11 -19.68 5.52 27.24
C PHE A 11 -20.23 5.59 28.67
N HIS A 12 -19.82 6.55 29.48
CA HIS A 12 -20.32 6.71 30.86
C HIS A 12 -21.82 7.05 30.93
N TYR A 13 -22.35 7.72 29.90
CA TYR A 13 -23.75 8.11 29.82
C TYR A 13 -24.61 7.07 29.09
N PHE A 14 -24.01 6.34 28.14
CA PHE A 14 -24.71 5.32 27.34
C PHE A 14 -23.84 4.06 27.20
N PRO A 15 -24.04 3.05 28.09
CA PRO A 15 -23.20 1.85 28.15
C PRO A 15 -23.04 1.07 26.84
N PRO A 16 -24.04 1.02 25.89
CA PRO A 16 -23.86 0.34 24.62
C PRO A 16 -22.69 0.85 23.77
N PHE A 17 -22.24 2.09 24.00
CA PHE A 17 -21.05 2.64 23.32
C PHE A 17 -19.74 1.92 23.70
N ARG A 18 -19.77 1.02 24.69
CA ARG A 18 -18.66 0.11 25.01
C ARG A 18 -18.22 -0.75 23.81
N ILE A 19 -19.10 -0.99 22.85
CA ILE A 19 -18.79 -1.77 21.63
C ILE A 19 -17.64 -1.13 20.82
N PHE A 20 -17.50 0.19 20.84
CA PHE A 20 -16.42 0.91 20.15
C PHE A 20 -15.04 0.69 20.75
N ARG A 21 -14.91 0.01 21.88
CA ARG A 21 -13.64 -0.47 22.42
C ARG A 21 -13.01 -1.55 21.52
N TYR A 22 -13.84 -2.39 20.88
CA TYR A 22 -13.36 -3.55 20.16
C TYR A 22 -12.77 -3.15 18.79
N LEU A 23 -11.53 -3.58 18.55
CA LEU A 23 -10.82 -3.35 17.29
C LEU A 23 -11.58 -3.92 16.10
N THR A 24 -12.08 -5.16 16.22
CA THR A 24 -12.85 -5.84 15.16
C THR A 24 -14.08 -5.06 14.74
N PHE A 25 -14.81 -4.52 15.71
CA PHE A 25 -16.00 -3.70 15.44
C PHE A 25 -15.60 -2.41 14.70
N ARG A 26 -14.59 -1.68 15.19
CA ARG A 26 -14.11 -0.45 14.56
C ARG A 26 -13.53 -0.69 13.17
N THR A 27 -12.85 -1.82 12.97
CA THR A 27 -12.33 -2.23 11.67
C THR A 27 -13.46 -2.47 10.66
N ALA A 28 -14.50 -3.20 11.05
CA ALA A 28 -15.66 -3.42 10.20
C ALA A 28 -16.36 -2.10 9.83
N PHE A 29 -16.54 -1.20 10.80
CA PHE A 29 -17.13 0.11 10.55
C PHE A 29 -16.22 1.02 9.71
N ALA A 30 -14.91 0.95 9.89
CA ALA A 30 -13.96 1.67 9.03
C ALA A 30 -14.03 1.17 7.59
N SER A 31 -14.08 -0.15 7.37
CA SER A 31 -14.23 -0.73 6.03
C SER A 31 -15.55 -0.31 5.37
N LEU A 32 -16.66 -0.40 6.09
CA LEU A 32 -17.97 0.02 5.57
C LEU A 32 -18.00 1.53 5.30
N THR A 33 -17.49 2.35 6.21
CA THR A 33 -17.42 3.80 6.01
C THR A 33 -16.56 4.14 4.78
N ALA A 34 -15.43 3.46 4.60
CA ALA A 34 -14.56 3.64 3.44
C ALA A 34 -15.26 3.24 2.13
N LEU A 35 -15.92 2.08 2.12
CA LEU A 35 -16.71 1.60 0.99
C LEU A 35 -17.80 2.61 0.60
N PHE A 36 -18.63 3.03 1.57
CA PHE A 36 -19.70 3.98 1.30
C PHE A 36 -19.17 5.37 0.93
N THR A 37 -18.04 5.81 1.50
CA THR A 37 -17.38 7.05 1.05
C THR A 37 -16.99 6.93 -0.42
N GLY A 38 -16.39 5.80 -0.84
CA GLY A 38 -16.07 5.54 -2.24
C GLY A 38 -17.31 5.59 -3.14
N LEU A 39 -18.38 4.89 -2.76
CA LEU A 39 -19.61 4.80 -3.57
C LEU A 39 -20.37 6.14 -3.65
N ILE A 40 -20.45 6.90 -2.55
CA ILE A 40 -21.23 8.15 -2.49
C ILE A 40 -20.46 9.31 -3.12
N VAL A 41 -19.16 9.43 -2.81
CA VAL A 41 -18.33 10.53 -3.28
C VAL A 41 -17.82 10.27 -4.71
N GLY A 42 -17.72 9.01 -5.12
CA GLY A 42 -17.20 8.58 -6.42
C GLY A 42 -17.81 9.31 -7.61
N PRO A 43 -19.15 9.34 -7.79
CA PRO A 43 -19.75 10.00 -8.93
C PRO A 43 -19.43 11.51 -9.00
N MET A 44 -19.32 12.18 -7.85
CA MET A 44 -18.95 13.61 -7.78
C MET A 44 -17.49 13.82 -8.22
N VAL A 45 -16.57 12.97 -7.72
CA VAL A 45 -15.14 13.06 -8.08
C VAL A 45 -14.97 12.77 -9.57
N ILE A 46 -15.58 11.69 -10.08
CA ILE A 46 -15.48 11.30 -11.49
C ILE A 46 -15.98 12.42 -12.41
N ARG A 47 -17.14 13.00 -12.13
CA ARG A 47 -17.66 14.14 -12.91
C ARG A 47 -16.70 15.32 -12.90
N ARG A 48 -16.17 15.70 -11.73
CA ARG A 48 -15.20 16.80 -11.66
C ARG A 48 -13.91 16.52 -12.43
N LEU A 49 -13.40 15.28 -12.38
CA LEU A 49 -12.24 14.90 -13.17
C LEU A 49 -12.52 14.96 -14.68
N GLN A 50 -13.74 14.61 -15.11
CA GLN A 50 -14.20 14.75 -16.50
C GLN A 50 -14.31 16.23 -16.90
N ASP A 51 -14.93 17.08 -16.07
CA ASP A 51 -15.11 18.52 -16.32
C ASP A 51 -13.76 19.23 -16.49
N PHE A 52 -12.75 18.85 -15.73
CA PHE A 52 -11.39 19.36 -15.87
C PHE A 52 -10.63 18.79 -17.07
N GLN A 53 -11.26 17.93 -17.91
CA GLN A 53 -10.65 17.26 -19.05
C GLN A 53 -9.38 16.48 -18.66
N ILE A 54 -9.35 15.94 -17.44
CA ILE A 54 -8.23 15.13 -16.91
C ILE A 54 -8.31 13.73 -17.51
N GLY A 55 -8.19 13.63 -18.84
CA GLY A 55 -8.15 12.36 -19.56
C GLY A 55 -6.72 11.80 -19.66
N GLN A 56 -6.61 10.49 -19.68
CA GLN A 56 -5.32 9.84 -19.84
C GLN A 56 -4.84 9.94 -21.29
N TYR A 57 -3.59 10.41 -21.48
CA TYR A 57 -2.90 10.33 -22.77
C TYR A 57 -2.32 8.92 -22.95
N ILE A 58 -2.88 8.15 -23.89
CA ILE A 58 -2.47 6.77 -24.15
C ILE A 58 -1.16 6.77 -24.94
N ARG A 59 -0.23 5.90 -24.58
CA ARG A 59 1.02 5.70 -25.32
C ARG A 59 0.72 5.02 -26.65
N GLU A 60 1.29 5.53 -27.75
CA GLU A 60 1.12 4.97 -29.10
C GLU A 60 1.64 3.53 -29.23
N GLU A 61 2.59 3.13 -28.39
CA GLU A 61 3.24 1.82 -28.39
C GLU A 61 2.46 0.72 -27.63
N GLY A 62 1.27 1.03 -27.07
CA GLY A 62 0.45 0.09 -26.31
C GLY A 62 -0.41 -0.85 -27.17
N PRO A 63 -1.03 -1.92 -26.59
CA PRO A 63 -1.98 -2.76 -27.27
C PRO A 63 -3.15 -1.94 -27.84
N GLN A 64 -3.58 -2.25 -29.08
CA GLN A 64 -4.64 -1.48 -29.80
C GLN A 64 -5.97 -1.40 -29.02
N ALA A 65 -6.26 -2.37 -28.16
CA ALA A 65 -7.45 -2.37 -27.29
C ALA A 65 -7.49 -1.16 -26.35
N HIS A 66 -6.34 -0.61 -25.95
CA HIS A 66 -6.24 0.54 -25.05
C HIS A 66 -6.64 1.87 -25.70
N HIS A 67 -6.61 1.97 -27.05
CA HIS A 67 -7.08 3.18 -27.74
C HIS A 67 -8.57 3.46 -27.53
N LYS A 68 -9.38 2.43 -27.23
CA LYS A 68 -10.81 2.59 -26.91
C LYS A 68 -11.06 3.24 -25.54
N LYS A 69 -10.04 3.31 -24.69
CA LYS A 69 -10.10 3.90 -23.32
C LYS A 69 -9.78 5.41 -23.31
N ALA A 70 -9.55 6.00 -24.49
CA ALA A 70 -9.33 7.45 -24.62
C ALA A 70 -10.54 8.23 -24.08
N GLY A 71 -10.30 9.17 -23.16
CA GLY A 71 -11.36 9.96 -22.52
C GLY A 71 -11.78 9.50 -21.13
N THR A 72 -11.38 8.31 -20.67
CA THR A 72 -11.60 7.92 -19.27
C THR A 72 -10.72 8.79 -18.34
N PRO A 73 -11.32 9.44 -17.32
CA PRO A 73 -10.56 10.31 -16.42
C PRO A 73 -9.54 9.52 -15.61
N THR A 74 -8.39 10.13 -15.36
CA THR A 74 -7.35 9.64 -14.46
C THR A 74 -7.36 10.40 -13.13
N MET A 75 -6.43 10.09 -12.20
CA MET A 75 -6.35 10.67 -10.86
C MET A 75 -7.47 10.22 -9.90
N GLY A 76 -8.14 9.10 -10.18
CA GLY A 76 -9.11 8.49 -9.27
C GLY A 76 -8.53 8.11 -7.89
N GLY A 77 -7.21 8.07 -7.78
CA GLY A 77 -6.50 7.90 -6.52
C GLY A 77 -6.84 8.95 -5.45
N LEU A 78 -7.35 10.12 -5.83
CA LEU A 78 -7.87 11.11 -4.87
C LEU A 78 -9.06 10.54 -4.09
N LEU A 79 -9.97 9.84 -4.77
CA LEU A 79 -11.09 9.16 -4.13
C LEU A 79 -10.60 8.08 -3.15
N ILE A 80 -9.60 7.30 -3.57
CA ILE A 80 -8.98 6.25 -2.73
C ILE A 80 -8.40 6.88 -1.46
N ALA A 81 -7.60 7.94 -1.59
CA ALA A 81 -6.98 8.62 -0.45
C ALA A 81 -8.04 9.16 0.54
N ILE A 82 -9.07 9.84 0.05
CA ILE A 82 -10.19 10.34 0.88
C ILE A 82 -10.88 9.17 1.59
N ALA A 83 -11.18 8.09 0.86
CA ALA A 83 -11.89 6.94 1.38
C ALA A 83 -11.06 6.10 2.37
N ILE A 84 -9.73 6.23 2.41
CA ILE A 84 -8.86 5.65 3.45
C ILE A 84 -8.77 6.59 4.66
N LEU A 85 -8.49 7.87 4.41
CA LEU A 85 -8.14 8.81 5.48
C LEU A 85 -9.33 9.18 6.34
N VAL A 86 -10.50 9.44 5.74
CA VAL A 86 -11.70 9.83 6.49
C VAL A 86 -12.10 8.74 7.50
N PRO A 87 -12.29 7.47 7.12
CA PRO A 87 -12.64 6.43 8.09
C PRO A 87 -11.53 6.18 9.12
N THR A 88 -10.26 6.26 8.72
CA THR A 88 -9.14 6.12 9.66
C THR A 88 -9.21 7.19 10.75
N LEU A 89 -9.39 8.46 10.38
CA LEU A 89 -9.49 9.56 11.35
C LEU A 89 -10.76 9.47 12.21
N LEU A 90 -11.84 8.91 11.69
CA LEU A 90 -13.07 8.71 12.45
C LEU A 90 -12.95 7.58 13.49
N TRP A 91 -12.42 6.42 13.09
CA TRP A 91 -12.52 5.19 13.86
C TRP A 91 -11.26 4.79 14.62
N ALA A 92 -10.05 5.21 14.16
CA ALA A 92 -8.81 4.88 14.86
C ALA A 92 -8.60 5.73 16.13
N ASP A 93 -7.78 5.21 17.02
CA ASP A 93 -7.26 5.96 18.15
C ASP A 93 -6.17 6.92 17.68
N LEU A 94 -6.50 8.21 17.64
CA LEU A 94 -5.60 9.26 17.18
C LEU A 94 -4.46 9.59 18.16
N SER A 95 -4.46 9.01 19.36
CA SER A 95 -3.31 9.10 20.28
C SER A 95 -2.17 8.15 19.89
N ASN A 96 -2.46 7.19 18.98
CA ASN A 96 -1.51 6.19 18.54
C ASN A 96 -0.58 6.74 17.44
N PRO A 97 0.75 6.78 17.65
CA PRO A 97 1.68 7.33 16.67
C PRO A 97 1.77 6.53 15.36
N PHE A 98 1.53 5.21 15.39
CA PHE A 98 1.58 4.38 14.19
C PHE A 98 0.45 4.73 13.20
N VAL A 99 -0.71 5.17 13.69
CA VAL A 99 -1.80 5.66 12.83
C VAL A 99 -1.34 6.89 12.05
N TRP A 100 -0.64 7.82 12.70
CA TRP A 100 -0.14 9.04 12.04
C TRP A 100 0.96 8.74 11.02
N ILE A 101 1.81 7.73 11.26
CA ILE A 101 2.80 7.29 10.27
C ILE A 101 2.09 6.72 9.02
N ALA A 102 1.03 5.90 9.19
CA ALA A 102 0.26 5.38 8.07
C ALA A 102 -0.47 6.48 7.29
N VAL A 103 -1.07 7.47 8.01
CA VAL A 103 -1.69 8.65 7.41
C VAL A 103 -0.67 9.48 6.64
N PHE A 104 0.50 9.75 7.22
CA PHE A 104 1.58 10.49 6.57
C PHE A 104 2.06 9.76 5.30
N ALA A 105 2.29 8.44 5.37
CA ALA A 105 2.70 7.65 4.21
C ALA A 105 1.69 7.79 3.07
N THR A 106 0.41 7.59 3.36
CA THR A 106 -0.66 7.70 2.36
C THR A 106 -0.69 9.08 1.72
N LEU A 107 -0.64 10.15 2.53
CA LEU A 107 -0.67 11.54 2.03
C LEU A 107 0.57 11.91 1.24
N ALA A 108 1.77 11.55 1.73
CA ALA A 108 3.02 11.89 1.07
C ALA A 108 3.13 11.21 -0.31
N PHE A 109 2.82 9.91 -0.38
CA PHE A 109 2.87 9.19 -1.64
C PHE A 109 1.72 9.58 -2.59
N ALA A 110 0.53 9.90 -2.07
CA ALA A 110 -0.56 10.49 -2.86
C ALA A 110 -0.16 11.85 -3.45
N ALA A 111 0.50 12.71 -2.67
CA ALA A 111 0.97 14.01 -3.13
C ALA A 111 2.04 13.89 -4.24
N ILE A 112 2.97 12.92 -4.12
CA ILE A 112 3.96 12.64 -5.17
C ILE A 112 3.25 12.19 -6.45
N GLY A 113 2.30 11.26 -6.34
CA GLY A 113 1.50 10.81 -7.48
C GLY A 113 0.66 11.92 -8.08
N PHE A 114 0.06 12.77 -7.24
CA PHE A 114 -0.69 13.93 -7.69
C PHE A 114 0.18 14.90 -8.50
N ALA A 115 1.38 15.21 -8.01
CA ALA A 115 2.31 16.07 -8.74
C ALA A 115 2.70 15.47 -10.09
N ASP A 116 2.92 14.13 -10.15
CA ASP A 116 3.24 13.43 -11.38
C ASP A 116 2.09 13.48 -12.40
N ASP A 117 0.88 13.12 -11.97
CA ASP A 117 -0.32 13.11 -12.82
C ASP A 117 -0.72 14.54 -13.23
N TYR A 118 -0.65 15.50 -12.31
CA TYR A 118 -0.95 16.91 -12.61
C TYR A 118 -0.02 17.48 -13.69
N LEU A 119 1.28 17.18 -13.61
CA LEU A 119 2.23 17.63 -14.64
C LEU A 119 1.93 16.99 -16.00
N LYS A 120 1.51 15.72 -16.06
CA LYS A 120 1.10 15.07 -17.32
C LYS A 120 -0.10 15.78 -17.95
N VAL A 121 -1.10 16.15 -17.12
CA VAL A 121 -2.31 16.82 -17.58
C VAL A 121 -2.01 18.25 -18.07
N VAL A 122 -1.32 19.06 -17.26
CA VAL A 122 -1.04 20.48 -17.58
C VAL A 122 -0.13 20.62 -18.81
N HIS A 123 0.83 19.75 -18.98
CA HIS A 123 1.75 19.81 -20.12
C HIS A 123 1.24 19.03 -21.35
N HIS A 124 0.05 18.41 -21.29
CA HIS A 124 -0.48 17.55 -22.36
C HIS A 124 0.53 16.51 -22.88
N ARG A 125 1.30 15.89 -21.97
CA ARG A 125 2.38 14.95 -22.29
C ARG A 125 2.27 13.70 -21.42
N ASN A 126 2.79 12.57 -21.94
CA ASN A 126 2.90 11.33 -21.17
C ASN A 126 4.02 11.38 -20.10
N LEU A 127 4.78 12.46 -20.02
CA LEU A 127 5.91 12.63 -19.10
C LEU A 127 5.49 13.55 -17.95
N GLY A 128 5.40 12.98 -16.74
CA GLY A 128 5.20 13.72 -15.49
C GLY A 128 6.53 14.14 -14.86
N LEU A 129 6.72 13.82 -13.59
CA LEU A 129 7.99 14.00 -12.89
C LEU A 129 9.11 13.17 -13.55
N THR A 130 10.32 13.69 -13.54
CA THR A 130 11.46 12.85 -13.94
C THR A 130 11.61 11.66 -12.99
N ALA A 131 12.06 10.51 -13.50
CA ALA A 131 12.23 9.31 -12.69
C ALA A 131 13.12 9.56 -11.45
N ARG A 132 14.15 10.39 -11.59
CA ARG A 132 15.04 10.78 -10.48
C ARG A 132 14.31 11.60 -9.41
N ALA A 133 13.50 12.58 -9.83
CA ALA A 133 12.74 13.41 -8.90
C ALA A 133 11.67 12.58 -8.18
N LYS A 134 10.92 11.74 -8.91
CA LYS A 134 9.93 10.83 -8.35
C LYS A 134 10.53 9.91 -7.29
N LEU A 135 11.62 9.21 -7.62
CA LEU A 135 12.34 8.35 -6.67
C LEU A 135 12.94 9.14 -5.50
N GLY A 136 13.45 10.35 -5.74
CA GLY A 136 13.99 11.22 -4.70
C GLY A 136 12.94 11.63 -3.66
N PHE A 137 11.75 12.03 -4.09
CA PHE A 137 10.65 12.38 -3.18
C PHE A 137 10.11 11.16 -2.43
N GLN A 138 9.99 10.00 -3.09
CA GLN A 138 9.61 8.75 -2.44
C GLN A 138 10.63 8.33 -1.38
N ALA A 139 11.94 8.41 -1.70
CA ALA A 139 13.01 8.12 -0.75
C ALA A 139 12.98 9.09 0.44
N LEU A 140 12.79 10.40 0.20
CA LEU A 140 12.68 11.40 1.26
C LEU A 140 11.50 11.09 2.21
N ALA A 141 10.32 10.81 1.67
CA ALA A 141 9.15 10.43 2.48
C ALA A 141 9.44 9.16 3.30
N SER A 142 10.10 8.16 2.70
CA SER A 142 10.47 6.92 3.38
C SER A 142 11.52 7.14 4.48
N VAL A 143 12.47 8.05 4.28
CA VAL A 143 13.45 8.45 5.32
C VAL A 143 12.74 9.11 6.51
N VAL A 144 11.76 9.98 6.28
CA VAL A 144 10.95 10.58 7.36
C VAL A 144 10.23 9.48 8.16
N ILE A 145 9.65 8.49 7.49
CA ILE A 145 9.02 7.33 8.14
C ILE A 145 10.05 6.54 8.96
N ALA A 146 11.23 6.26 8.40
CA ALA A 146 12.30 5.54 9.10
C ALA A 146 12.75 6.30 10.36
N ILE A 147 12.91 7.61 10.28
CA ILE A 147 13.26 8.45 11.44
C ILE A 147 12.15 8.40 12.49
N ALA A 148 10.89 8.48 12.11
CA ALA A 148 9.77 8.34 13.05
C ALA A 148 9.80 6.98 13.77
N LEU A 149 10.10 5.89 13.07
CA LEU A 149 10.24 4.56 13.65
C LEU A 149 11.45 4.45 14.59
N ILE A 150 12.57 5.09 14.27
CA ILE A 150 13.74 5.17 15.17
C ILE A 150 13.37 5.93 16.46
N VAL A 151 12.62 7.04 16.36
CA VAL A 151 12.12 7.74 17.54
C VAL A 151 11.21 6.85 18.40
N LEU A 152 10.34 6.05 17.76
CA LEU A 152 9.50 5.09 18.49
C LEU A 152 10.31 3.96 19.13
N GLN A 153 11.42 3.55 18.53
CA GLN A 153 12.35 2.59 19.14
C GLN A 153 12.96 3.14 20.42
N TYR A 154 13.43 4.41 20.42
CA TYR A 154 13.93 5.03 21.65
C TYR A 154 12.87 5.17 22.75
N ARG A 155 11.58 5.19 22.38
CA ARG A 155 10.46 5.16 23.32
C ARG A 155 10.06 3.74 23.76
N GLY A 156 10.75 2.70 23.29
CA GLY A 156 10.43 1.30 23.57
C GLY A 156 9.17 0.77 22.88
N LEU A 157 8.65 1.49 21.87
CA LEU A 157 7.41 1.16 21.18
C LEU A 157 7.64 0.36 19.87
N TYR A 158 8.86 0.35 19.36
CA TYR A 158 9.24 -0.28 18.11
C TYR A 158 10.61 -0.97 18.25
N SER A 159 10.95 -1.90 17.34
CA SER A 159 12.24 -2.57 17.28
C SER A 159 12.77 -2.56 15.85
N THR A 160 14.08 -2.29 15.68
CA THR A 160 14.76 -2.34 14.36
C THR A 160 15.17 -3.75 13.95
N ARG A 161 15.05 -4.73 14.82
CA ARG A 161 15.34 -6.14 14.52
C ARG A 161 14.41 -6.68 13.46
N LEU A 162 14.94 -7.40 12.49
CA LEU A 162 14.14 -8.08 11.48
C LEU A 162 13.52 -9.36 12.04
N VAL A 163 12.29 -9.62 11.64
CA VAL A 163 11.66 -10.93 11.83
C VAL A 163 11.84 -11.72 10.54
N VAL A 164 12.68 -12.76 10.61
CA VAL A 164 12.96 -13.62 9.44
C VAL A 164 11.97 -14.79 9.45
N PRO A 165 11.09 -14.91 8.43
CA PRO A 165 10.18 -16.03 8.32
C PRO A 165 10.93 -17.36 8.36
N PHE A 166 10.37 -18.38 9.00
CA PHE A 166 10.93 -19.74 9.17
C PHE A 166 12.13 -19.86 10.14
N PHE A 167 12.73 -18.76 10.61
CA PHE A 167 13.91 -18.80 11.50
C PHE A 167 13.60 -18.12 12.84
N LYS A 168 13.07 -18.91 13.81
CA LYS A 168 12.62 -18.43 15.13
C LYS A 168 13.68 -17.69 15.96
N GLN A 169 14.94 -18.04 15.82
CA GLN A 169 16.02 -17.50 16.66
C GLN A 169 16.90 -16.49 15.91
N PHE A 170 16.67 -16.29 14.62
CA PHE A 170 17.48 -15.40 13.82
C PHE A 170 16.76 -14.05 13.59
N HIS A 171 17.10 -13.10 14.45
CA HIS A 171 16.55 -11.74 14.40
C HIS A 171 17.68 -10.71 14.23
N PRO A 172 18.27 -10.57 13.03
CA PRO A 172 19.36 -9.62 12.83
C PRO A 172 18.89 -8.19 13.09
N ASP A 173 19.69 -7.44 13.84
CA ASP A 173 19.46 -6.02 14.02
C ASP A 173 20.08 -5.24 12.85
N LEU A 174 19.31 -4.33 12.29
CA LEU A 174 19.78 -3.46 11.22
C LEU A 174 20.52 -2.22 11.75
N VAL A 175 20.73 -2.15 13.05
CA VAL A 175 21.52 -1.09 13.69
C VAL A 175 22.93 -1.60 13.97
N ILE A 176 23.95 -0.83 13.57
CA ILE A 176 25.34 -1.17 13.85
C ILE A 176 25.69 -0.74 15.27
N GLU A 177 25.52 -1.65 16.24
CA GLU A 177 25.67 -1.38 17.67
C GLU A 177 26.99 -0.71 18.02
N ARG A 178 28.11 -1.11 17.39
CA ARG A 178 29.43 -0.50 17.61
C ARG A 178 29.48 0.99 17.30
N TRP A 179 28.69 1.47 16.34
CA TRP A 179 28.62 2.87 15.98
C TRP A 179 27.61 3.63 16.83
N ALA A 180 26.58 2.96 17.33
CA ALA A 180 25.54 3.57 18.16
C ALA A 180 26.07 4.10 19.50
N VAL A 181 27.19 3.56 19.98
CA VAL A 181 27.84 3.98 21.25
C VAL A 181 28.66 5.27 21.07
N HIS A 182 29.09 5.59 19.84
CA HIS A 182 29.94 6.76 19.56
C HIS A 182 29.12 8.01 19.23
N PRO A 183 29.28 9.15 19.97
CA PRO A 183 28.47 10.35 19.74
C PRO A 183 28.47 10.91 18.32
N HIS A 184 29.56 10.70 17.58
CA HIS A 184 29.69 11.20 16.21
C HIS A 184 29.22 10.20 15.14
N LEU A 185 29.16 8.91 15.47
CA LEU A 185 28.81 7.83 14.52
C LEU A 185 27.39 7.29 14.72
N TRP A 186 26.71 7.69 15.81
CA TRP A 186 25.38 7.17 16.11
C TRP A 186 24.35 7.37 14.97
N PRO A 187 24.32 8.47 14.20
CA PRO A 187 23.37 8.59 13.10
C PRO A 187 23.66 7.58 11.97
N LEU A 188 24.94 7.26 11.75
CA LEU A 188 25.37 6.28 10.75
C LEU A 188 25.03 4.84 11.16
N ALA A 189 24.90 4.59 12.46
CA ALA A 189 24.50 3.29 12.99
C ALA A 189 23.15 2.83 12.46
N PHE A 190 22.22 3.75 12.19
CA PHE A 190 20.89 3.48 11.69
C PHE A 190 20.80 3.44 10.15
N LEU A 191 21.88 3.73 9.44
CA LEU A 191 21.87 3.79 7.98
C LEU A 191 21.38 2.50 7.31
N PRO A 192 21.78 1.28 7.75
CA PRO A 192 21.25 0.05 7.18
C PRO A 192 19.74 -0.10 7.37
N PHE A 193 19.21 0.28 8.53
CA PHE A 193 17.78 0.28 8.80
C PHE A 193 17.04 1.27 7.90
N VAL A 194 17.52 2.51 7.80
CA VAL A 194 16.93 3.53 6.92
C VAL A 194 16.95 3.09 5.47
N ALA A 195 18.08 2.57 4.98
CA ALA A 195 18.21 2.08 3.61
C ALA A 195 17.23 0.93 3.33
N PHE A 196 17.07 0.01 4.28
CA PHE A 196 16.12 -1.10 4.16
C PHE A 196 14.68 -0.64 4.14
N VAL A 197 14.28 0.28 5.03
CA VAL A 197 12.93 0.89 5.04
C VAL A 197 12.64 1.60 3.72
N VAL A 198 13.59 2.40 3.22
CA VAL A 198 13.46 3.06 1.91
C VAL A 198 13.26 2.04 0.80
N LEU A 199 14.08 0.97 0.78
CA LEU A 199 13.96 -0.09 -0.22
C LEU A 199 12.56 -0.74 -0.21
N VAL A 200 12.06 -1.08 0.97
CA VAL A 200 10.74 -1.73 1.13
C VAL A 200 9.61 -0.80 0.68
N ILE A 201 9.59 0.44 1.17
CA ILE A 201 8.48 1.37 0.89
C ILE A 201 8.50 1.84 -0.56
N VAL A 202 9.67 2.27 -1.08
CA VAL A 202 9.80 2.70 -2.47
C VAL A 202 9.58 1.53 -3.43
N GLY A 203 10.12 0.35 -3.10
CA GLY A 203 9.90 -0.86 -3.87
C GLY A 203 8.43 -1.24 -3.96
N SER A 204 7.72 -1.25 -2.83
CA SER A 204 6.28 -1.53 -2.77
C SER A 204 5.47 -0.50 -3.55
N SER A 205 5.77 0.80 -3.37
CA SER A 205 5.08 1.89 -4.07
C SER A 205 5.18 1.75 -5.59
N ASN A 206 6.39 1.52 -6.10
CA ASN A 206 6.59 1.39 -7.55
C ASN A 206 6.08 0.04 -8.09
N ALA A 207 6.09 -1.04 -7.30
CA ALA A 207 5.55 -2.33 -7.71
C ALA A 207 4.02 -2.26 -7.92
N VAL A 208 3.29 -1.60 -7.02
CA VAL A 208 1.85 -1.35 -7.20
C VAL A 208 1.61 -0.46 -8.42
N ASN A 209 2.41 0.59 -8.61
CA ASN A 209 2.30 1.49 -9.76
C ASN A 209 2.54 0.75 -11.10
N LEU A 210 3.50 -0.17 -11.17
CA LEU A 210 3.74 -0.99 -12.37
C LEU A 210 2.60 -1.98 -12.64
N THR A 211 1.86 -2.39 -11.62
CA THR A 211 0.71 -3.31 -11.73
C THR A 211 -0.55 -2.60 -12.23
N ASP A 212 -0.62 -1.27 -12.12
CA ASP A 212 -1.77 -0.45 -12.53
C ASP A 212 -1.82 -0.24 -14.06
N GLY A 213 -1.81 -1.33 -14.81
CA GLY A 213 -1.85 -1.32 -16.28
C GLY A 213 -3.16 -1.83 -16.88
N LEU A 214 -4.00 -2.53 -16.10
CA LEU A 214 -5.31 -3.06 -16.51
C LEU A 214 -6.39 -2.65 -15.52
N ASP A 215 -7.62 -2.47 -16.04
CA ASP A 215 -8.79 -2.03 -15.28
C ASP A 215 -9.09 -2.98 -14.10
N GLY A 216 -8.98 -2.50 -12.86
CA GLY A 216 -9.24 -3.30 -11.68
C GLY A 216 -8.11 -4.23 -11.22
N LEU A 217 -7.02 -4.38 -11.98
CA LEU A 217 -5.94 -5.31 -11.63
C LEU A 217 -5.25 -4.92 -10.32
N ALA A 218 -4.65 -3.74 -10.28
CA ALA A 218 -3.88 -3.29 -9.11
C ALA A 218 -4.77 -3.12 -7.87
N ILE A 219 -5.97 -2.55 -8.03
CA ILE A 219 -6.87 -2.32 -6.90
C ILE A 219 -7.42 -3.63 -6.33
N GLY A 220 -7.74 -4.63 -7.17
CA GLY A 220 -8.19 -5.94 -6.70
C GLY A 220 -7.08 -6.71 -5.97
N CYS A 221 -5.84 -6.69 -6.46
CA CYS A 221 -4.69 -7.23 -5.73
C CYS A 221 -4.46 -6.48 -4.40
N THR A 222 -4.72 -5.17 -4.37
CA THR A 222 -4.63 -4.37 -3.14
C THR A 222 -5.66 -4.78 -2.10
N VAL A 223 -6.92 -5.10 -2.47
CA VAL A 223 -7.92 -5.64 -1.54
C VAL A 223 -7.38 -6.87 -0.82
N ILE A 224 -6.75 -7.77 -1.55
CA ILE A 224 -6.22 -9.03 -1.01
C ILE A 224 -5.02 -8.77 -0.10
N ALA A 225 -4.06 -7.96 -0.55
CA ALA A 225 -2.87 -7.63 0.24
C ALA A 225 -3.21 -6.86 1.52
N ALA A 226 -4.10 -5.85 1.43
CA ALA A 226 -4.57 -5.09 2.58
C ALA A 226 -5.37 -5.96 3.56
N GLY A 227 -6.16 -6.91 3.05
CA GLY A 227 -6.86 -7.91 3.87
C GLY A 227 -5.89 -8.80 4.65
N ALA A 228 -4.84 -9.31 4.00
CA ALA A 228 -3.80 -10.09 4.67
C ALA A 228 -3.06 -9.26 5.74
N LEU A 229 -2.71 -8.01 5.43
CA LEU A 229 -2.11 -7.09 6.39
C LEU A 229 -3.05 -6.77 7.56
N ALA A 230 -4.36 -6.65 7.33
CA ALA A 230 -5.35 -6.47 8.40
C ALA A 230 -5.35 -7.65 9.38
N VAL A 231 -5.28 -8.89 8.86
CA VAL A 231 -5.15 -10.09 9.70
C VAL A 231 -3.85 -10.04 10.50
N LEU A 232 -2.71 -9.77 9.87
CA LEU A 232 -1.40 -9.73 10.51
C LEU A 232 -1.29 -8.64 11.59
N THR A 233 -1.82 -7.44 11.33
CA THR A 233 -1.85 -6.34 12.31
C THR A 233 -2.70 -6.71 13.53
N TYR A 234 -3.87 -7.33 13.30
CA TYR A 234 -4.73 -7.79 14.36
C TYR A 234 -4.05 -8.85 15.24
N LEU A 235 -3.46 -9.88 14.61
CA LEU A 235 -2.78 -10.97 15.31
C LEU A 235 -1.57 -10.48 16.10
N SER A 236 -0.76 -9.58 15.55
CA SER A 236 0.42 -9.01 16.24
C SER A 236 0.04 -8.08 17.41
N GLY A 237 -1.11 -7.41 17.32
CA GLY A 237 -1.63 -6.54 18.38
C GLY A 237 -2.32 -7.31 19.52
N HIS A 238 -2.86 -8.51 19.24
CA HIS A 238 -3.68 -9.26 20.18
C HIS A 238 -2.83 -10.16 21.11
N ALA A 239 -2.97 -10.01 22.43
CA ALA A 239 -2.12 -10.69 23.41
C ALA A 239 -2.11 -12.23 23.22
N THR A 240 -3.29 -12.85 23.18
CA THR A 240 -3.43 -14.32 23.11
C THR A 240 -2.92 -14.85 21.77
N PHE A 241 -3.30 -14.24 20.66
CA PHE A 241 -2.88 -14.70 19.34
C PHE A 241 -1.40 -14.48 19.08
N ALA A 242 -0.83 -13.32 19.48
CA ALA A 242 0.59 -13.08 19.34
C ALA A 242 1.42 -14.12 20.11
N THR A 243 1.02 -14.44 21.35
CA THR A 243 1.69 -15.47 22.15
C THR A 243 1.54 -16.88 21.53
N TYR A 244 0.32 -17.24 21.08
CA TYR A 244 0.07 -18.55 20.47
C TYR A 244 0.84 -18.77 19.16
N LEU A 245 0.96 -17.70 18.35
CA LEU A 245 1.65 -17.72 17.05
C LEU A 245 3.14 -17.38 17.16
N GLU A 246 3.64 -17.13 18.38
CA GLU A 246 5.04 -16.73 18.63
C GLU A 246 5.45 -15.45 17.86
N LEU A 247 4.48 -14.55 17.64
CA LEU A 247 4.73 -13.26 17.02
C LEU A 247 5.28 -12.26 18.03
N GLN A 248 6.09 -11.31 17.55
CA GLN A 248 6.46 -10.15 18.37
C GLN A 248 5.19 -9.37 18.73
N ARG A 249 4.81 -9.42 20.02
CA ARG A 249 3.64 -8.69 20.49
C ARG A 249 3.90 -7.18 20.48
N MET A 250 3.07 -6.45 19.76
CA MET A 250 3.13 -5.00 19.65
C MET A 250 1.71 -4.43 19.83
N PRO A 251 1.25 -4.17 21.07
CA PRO A 251 -0.15 -3.82 21.37
C PRO A 251 -0.66 -2.62 20.57
N GLN A 252 0.18 -1.60 20.36
CA GLN A 252 -0.20 -0.39 19.66
C GLN A 252 -0.42 -0.60 18.15
N ILE A 253 0.22 -1.59 17.57
CA ILE A 253 0.09 -1.93 16.13
C ILE A 253 -1.30 -2.48 15.81
N GLY A 254 -2.02 -3.04 16.77
CA GLY A 254 -3.40 -3.46 16.59
C GLY A 254 -4.32 -2.37 15.99
N GLU A 255 -4.08 -1.10 16.28
CA GLU A 255 -4.85 0.01 15.71
C GLU A 255 -4.71 0.13 14.19
N LEU A 256 -3.60 -0.34 13.61
CA LEU A 256 -3.40 -0.37 12.16
C LEU A 256 -4.38 -1.32 11.45
N THR A 257 -5.01 -2.26 12.17
CA THR A 257 -6.08 -3.09 11.63
C THR A 257 -7.23 -2.24 11.09
N ILE A 258 -7.55 -1.13 11.76
CA ILE A 258 -8.60 -0.18 11.36
C ILE A 258 -8.19 0.52 10.05
N PHE A 259 -6.95 0.94 9.94
CA PHE A 259 -6.40 1.53 8.72
C PHE A 259 -6.41 0.52 7.55
N CYS A 260 -5.96 -0.72 7.78
CA CYS A 260 -6.02 -1.77 6.77
C CYS A 260 -7.47 -2.08 6.36
N GLY A 261 -8.42 -2.09 7.31
CA GLY A 261 -9.83 -2.22 7.02
C GLY A 261 -10.36 -1.08 6.16
N ALA A 262 -9.95 0.17 6.45
CA ALA A 262 -10.28 1.31 5.61
C ALA A 262 -9.69 1.19 4.21
N MET A 263 -8.45 0.66 4.06
CA MET A 263 -7.86 0.36 2.75
C MET A 263 -8.69 -0.66 1.97
N VAL A 264 -9.10 -1.75 2.61
CA VAL A 264 -9.95 -2.78 1.98
C VAL A 264 -11.27 -2.17 1.51
N GLY A 265 -11.97 -1.43 2.39
CA GLY A 265 -13.24 -0.79 2.04
C GLY A 265 -13.09 0.25 0.92
N SER A 266 -12.05 1.08 0.99
CA SER A 266 -11.73 2.06 -0.06
C SER A 266 -11.43 1.39 -1.40
N ALA A 267 -10.62 0.32 -1.39
CA ALA A 267 -10.26 -0.41 -2.59
C ALA A 267 -11.49 -1.08 -3.24
N ILE A 268 -12.39 -1.66 -2.46
CA ILE A 268 -13.65 -2.23 -2.98
C ILE A 268 -14.56 -1.12 -3.52
N GLY A 269 -14.69 0.02 -2.81
CA GLY A 269 -15.49 1.15 -3.25
C GLY A 269 -14.97 1.78 -4.55
N PHE A 270 -13.65 1.85 -4.71
CA PHE A 270 -13.03 2.33 -5.95
C PHE A 270 -13.15 1.30 -7.08
N LEU A 271 -13.01 0.01 -6.78
CA LEU A 271 -13.15 -1.09 -7.75
C LEU A 271 -14.52 -1.08 -8.43
N TRP A 272 -15.56 -0.58 -7.77
CA TRP A 272 -16.89 -0.42 -8.36
C TRP A 272 -16.87 0.39 -9.64
N TYR A 273 -16.03 1.43 -9.71
CA TYR A 273 -15.88 2.30 -10.88
C TYR A 273 -14.68 1.94 -11.76
N ASN A 274 -13.70 1.22 -11.21
CA ASN A 274 -12.47 0.85 -11.92
C ASN A 274 -12.51 -0.57 -12.49
N ALA A 275 -13.58 -1.36 -12.21
CA ALA A 275 -13.77 -2.67 -12.83
C ALA A 275 -13.93 -2.53 -14.35
N HIS A 276 -13.40 -3.52 -15.10
CA HIS A 276 -13.44 -3.50 -16.57
C HIS A 276 -14.87 -3.56 -17.14
N PRO A 277 -15.28 -2.64 -18.05
CA PRO A 277 -14.56 -1.45 -18.52
C PRO A 277 -14.59 -0.29 -17.51
N ALA A 278 -13.42 0.29 -17.22
CA ALA A 278 -13.28 1.30 -16.17
C ALA A 278 -13.92 2.65 -16.52
N GLU A 279 -14.64 3.24 -15.56
CA GLU A 279 -15.18 4.60 -15.61
C GLU A 279 -14.16 5.66 -15.16
N VAL A 280 -13.14 5.23 -14.38
CA VAL A 280 -12.06 6.07 -13.86
C VAL A 280 -10.78 5.26 -13.66
N PHE A 281 -9.63 5.82 -14.01
CA PHE A 281 -8.33 5.24 -13.73
C PHE A 281 -7.76 5.75 -12.41
N MET A 282 -7.03 4.86 -11.71
CA MET A 282 -6.43 5.16 -10.42
C MET A 282 -5.35 6.24 -10.54
N GLY A 283 -4.49 6.13 -11.55
CA GLY A 283 -3.34 6.99 -11.77
C GLY A 283 -2.23 6.82 -10.74
N ASP A 284 -1.20 7.63 -10.88
CA ASP A 284 -0.06 7.61 -9.97
C ASP A 284 -0.42 8.07 -8.54
N VAL A 285 -1.47 8.91 -8.40
CA VAL A 285 -2.01 9.31 -7.10
C VAL A 285 -2.39 8.11 -6.24
N GLY A 286 -3.16 7.19 -6.82
CA GLY A 286 -3.68 6.03 -6.07
C GLY A 286 -2.66 4.92 -5.94
N SER A 287 -2.00 4.56 -7.03
CA SER A 287 -1.06 3.43 -7.06
C SER A 287 0.15 3.66 -6.15
N LEU A 288 0.74 4.87 -6.16
CA LEU A 288 1.85 5.19 -5.26
C LEU A 288 1.40 5.26 -3.80
N ALA A 289 0.23 5.86 -3.52
CA ALA A 289 -0.31 5.95 -2.16
C ALA A 289 -0.57 4.57 -1.56
N LEU A 290 -1.24 3.67 -2.30
CA LEU A 290 -1.53 2.32 -1.85
C LEU A 290 -0.26 1.50 -1.63
N GLY A 291 0.67 1.53 -2.58
CA GLY A 291 1.92 0.80 -2.45
C GLY A 291 2.81 1.35 -1.32
N GLY A 292 2.88 2.68 -1.16
CA GLY A 292 3.57 3.33 -0.05
C GLY A 292 2.97 2.98 1.31
N ALA A 293 1.63 2.96 1.42
CA ALA A 293 0.92 2.55 2.62
C ALA A 293 1.16 1.06 2.95
N ILE A 294 1.04 0.16 1.97
CA ILE A 294 1.29 -1.28 2.12
C ILE A 294 2.73 -1.52 2.63
N GLY A 295 3.73 -0.90 1.99
CA GLY A 295 5.13 -1.03 2.41
C GLY A 295 5.37 -0.49 3.82
N THR A 296 4.78 0.66 4.15
CA THR A 296 4.89 1.26 5.48
C THR A 296 4.27 0.38 6.57
N ILE A 297 3.08 -0.18 6.33
CA ILE A 297 2.44 -1.10 7.28
C ILE A 297 3.30 -2.34 7.47
N ALA A 298 3.81 -2.94 6.40
CA ALA A 298 4.66 -4.13 6.49
C ALA A 298 5.90 -3.86 7.36
N VAL A 299 6.54 -2.70 7.22
CA VAL A 299 7.66 -2.27 8.06
C VAL A 299 7.23 -2.09 9.51
N MET A 300 6.11 -1.42 9.77
CA MET A 300 5.61 -1.18 11.13
C MET A 300 5.29 -2.48 11.88
N ILE A 301 4.74 -3.48 11.19
CA ILE A 301 4.35 -4.77 11.81
C ILE A 301 5.45 -5.84 11.73
N LYS A 302 6.65 -5.48 11.29
CA LYS A 302 7.80 -6.40 11.15
C LYS A 302 7.53 -7.57 10.19
N GLN A 303 6.85 -7.29 9.09
CA GLN A 303 6.52 -8.26 8.04
C GLN A 303 7.16 -7.90 6.70
N GLU A 304 8.27 -7.19 6.73
CA GLU A 304 8.99 -6.69 5.56
C GLU A 304 9.43 -7.83 4.63
N LEU A 305 9.95 -8.92 5.22
CA LEU A 305 10.40 -10.08 4.46
C LEU A 305 9.24 -11.00 4.01
N LEU A 306 8.06 -10.84 4.60
CA LEU A 306 6.85 -11.53 4.17
C LEU A 306 6.08 -10.74 3.11
N LEU A 307 6.32 -9.43 3.01
CA LEU A 307 5.66 -8.56 2.03
C LEU A 307 5.78 -9.05 0.57
N PRO A 308 6.92 -9.57 0.11
CA PRO A 308 7.04 -10.15 -1.23
C PRO A 308 6.07 -11.31 -1.50
N PHE A 309 5.64 -12.04 -0.47
CA PHE A 309 4.61 -13.07 -0.60
C PHE A 309 3.21 -12.47 -0.51
N ILE A 310 2.94 -11.58 0.46
CA ILE A 310 1.64 -10.89 0.57
C ILE A 310 1.29 -10.15 -0.73
N GLY A 311 2.28 -9.45 -1.29
CA GLY A 311 2.18 -8.70 -2.54
C GLY A 311 2.76 -9.44 -3.76
N GLY A 312 2.66 -10.78 -3.81
CA GLY A 312 3.36 -11.61 -4.79
C GLY A 312 3.15 -11.19 -6.24
N ILE A 313 1.94 -10.78 -6.61
CA ILE A 313 1.66 -10.27 -7.95
C ILE A 313 2.40 -8.97 -8.22
N PHE A 314 2.41 -8.03 -7.28
CA PHE A 314 3.16 -6.77 -7.43
C PHE A 314 4.65 -7.02 -7.65
N VAL A 315 5.20 -8.00 -6.91
CA VAL A 315 6.61 -8.41 -7.06
C VAL A 315 6.87 -9.04 -8.41
N ILE A 316 6.00 -9.94 -8.89
CA ILE A 316 6.13 -10.59 -10.21
C ILE A 316 6.08 -9.55 -11.32
N GLU A 317 5.16 -8.58 -11.25
CA GLU A 317 5.06 -7.47 -12.20
C GLU A 317 6.35 -6.64 -12.22
N ALA A 318 6.83 -6.20 -11.07
CA ALA A 318 8.07 -5.42 -10.98
C ALA A 318 9.29 -6.21 -11.45
N LEU A 319 9.43 -7.49 -11.05
CA LEU A 319 10.53 -8.35 -11.49
C LEU A 319 10.48 -8.58 -13.00
N SER A 320 9.30 -8.73 -13.60
CA SER A 320 9.18 -8.90 -15.05
C SER A 320 9.76 -7.70 -15.83
N VAL A 321 9.56 -6.48 -15.31
CA VAL A 321 10.13 -5.26 -15.89
C VAL A 321 11.64 -5.22 -15.70
N ILE A 322 12.13 -5.52 -14.49
CA ILE A 322 13.57 -5.54 -14.19
C ILE A 322 14.29 -6.54 -15.09
N LEU A 323 13.76 -7.76 -15.19
CA LEU A 323 14.33 -8.83 -16.03
C LEU A 323 14.30 -8.46 -17.52
N GLN A 324 13.19 -7.90 -18.01
CA GLN A 324 13.06 -7.47 -19.40
C GLN A 324 14.07 -6.38 -19.76
N VAL A 325 14.13 -5.33 -18.94
CA VAL A 325 15.06 -4.20 -19.16
C VAL A 325 16.52 -4.66 -19.03
N GLY A 326 16.82 -5.49 -18.02
CA GLY A 326 18.15 -6.07 -17.81
C GLY A 326 18.59 -6.92 -19.02
N SER A 327 17.75 -7.85 -19.47
CA SER A 327 18.05 -8.69 -20.64
C SER A 327 18.25 -7.86 -21.92
N TYR A 328 17.38 -6.88 -22.14
CA TYR A 328 17.49 -6.03 -23.33
C TYR A 328 18.76 -5.18 -23.32
N LYS A 329 19.16 -4.62 -22.17
CA LYS A 329 20.41 -3.87 -22.05
C LYS A 329 21.65 -4.75 -22.25
N LEU A 330 21.66 -5.95 -21.67
CA LEU A 330 22.83 -6.85 -21.68
C LEU A 330 22.93 -7.68 -22.97
N ARG A 331 21.81 -8.19 -23.46
CA ARG A 331 21.78 -9.21 -24.55
C ARG A 331 21.05 -8.73 -25.82
N LYS A 332 20.42 -7.54 -25.79
CA LYS A 332 19.52 -7.01 -26.85
C LYS A 332 18.38 -7.97 -27.21
N LYS A 333 18.00 -8.86 -26.28
CA LYS A 333 16.92 -9.84 -26.46
C LYS A 333 15.84 -9.61 -25.41
N ARG A 334 14.58 -9.71 -25.85
CA ARG A 334 13.41 -9.68 -24.95
C ARG A 334 13.20 -11.06 -24.34
N ILE A 335 12.87 -11.13 -23.04
CA ILE A 335 12.44 -12.36 -22.34
C ILE A 335 10.94 -12.55 -22.55
N PHE A 336 10.17 -11.48 -22.31
CA PHE A 336 8.72 -11.46 -22.48
C PHE A 336 8.35 -10.72 -23.76
N LYS A 337 7.16 -11.01 -24.33
CA LYS A 337 6.63 -10.23 -25.47
C LYS A 337 6.55 -8.74 -25.12
N MET A 338 6.08 -8.44 -23.91
CA MET A 338 6.02 -7.12 -23.33
C MET A 338 6.14 -7.24 -21.79
N ALA A 339 6.58 -6.19 -21.11
CA ALA A 339 6.59 -6.04 -19.66
C ALA A 339 5.92 -4.70 -19.29
N PRO A 340 5.20 -4.61 -18.17
CA PRO A 340 4.97 -5.67 -17.15
C PRO A 340 4.26 -6.93 -17.68
N ILE A 341 4.26 -8.03 -16.87
CA ILE A 341 3.91 -9.37 -17.36
C ILE A 341 2.43 -9.54 -17.75
N HIS A 342 1.52 -8.72 -17.23
CA HIS A 342 0.12 -8.73 -17.64
C HIS A 342 -0.01 -8.46 -19.16
N HIS A 343 0.76 -7.54 -19.73
CA HIS A 343 0.78 -7.29 -21.18
C HIS A 343 1.31 -8.46 -21.98
N HIS A 344 2.22 -9.26 -21.40
CA HIS A 344 2.67 -10.49 -22.05
C HIS A 344 1.51 -11.46 -22.30
N PHE A 345 0.61 -11.63 -21.31
CA PHE A 345 -0.56 -12.50 -21.43
C PHE A 345 -1.61 -11.95 -22.39
N GLU A 346 -1.81 -10.63 -22.45
CA GLU A 346 -2.67 -10.00 -23.46
C GLU A 346 -2.15 -10.29 -24.86
N LEU A 347 -0.82 -10.13 -25.10
CA LEU A 347 -0.18 -10.43 -26.37
C LEU A 347 -0.11 -11.94 -26.71
N LEU A 348 -0.40 -12.81 -25.74
CA LEU A 348 -0.68 -14.25 -25.95
C LEU A 348 -2.13 -14.54 -26.32
N GLY A 349 -3.01 -13.51 -26.38
CA GLY A 349 -4.41 -13.63 -26.75
C GLY A 349 -5.38 -13.87 -25.58
N TRP A 350 -4.96 -13.64 -24.34
CA TRP A 350 -5.90 -13.66 -23.22
C TRP A 350 -6.71 -12.37 -23.18
N SER A 351 -8.02 -12.49 -22.92
CA SER A 351 -8.85 -11.31 -22.67
C SER A 351 -8.43 -10.61 -21.38
N GLU A 352 -8.58 -9.29 -21.33
CA GLU A 352 -8.24 -8.46 -20.17
C GLU A 352 -8.88 -9.00 -18.88
N SER A 353 -10.20 -9.27 -18.90
CA SER A 353 -10.92 -9.82 -17.75
C SER A 353 -10.34 -11.17 -17.27
N LYS A 354 -9.86 -12.01 -18.21
CA LYS A 354 -9.25 -13.29 -17.86
C LYS A 354 -7.88 -13.11 -17.18
N VAL A 355 -7.09 -12.15 -17.63
CA VAL A 355 -5.82 -11.79 -16.97
C VAL A 355 -6.11 -11.30 -15.54
N ILE A 356 -7.01 -10.33 -15.40
CA ILE A 356 -7.35 -9.70 -14.12
C ILE A 356 -7.79 -10.77 -13.09
N VAL A 357 -8.79 -11.59 -13.42
CA VAL A 357 -9.31 -12.60 -12.48
C VAL A 357 -8.25 -13.63 -12.09
N ARG A 358 -7.43 -14.08 -13.05
CA ARG A 358 -6.34 -15.03 -12.74
C ARG A 358 -5.27 -14.43 -11.84
N PHE A 359 -4.95 -13.15 -12.00
CA PHE A 359 -4.01 -12.44 -11.15
C PHE A 359 -4.58 -12.22 -9.74
N TRP A 360 -5.88 -11.94 -9.60
CA TRP A 360 -6.53 -11.91 -8.29
C TRP A 360 -6.48 -13.27 -7.60
N ILE A 361 -6.76 -14.37 -8.32
CA ILE A 361 -6.64 -15.72 -7.76
C ILE A 361 -5.20 -16.00 -7.32
N ALA A 362 -4.21 -15.67 -8.14
CA ALA A 362 -2.80 -15.83 -7.80
C ALA A 362 -2.41 -14.96 -6.59
N SER A 363 -2.89 -13.70 -6.53
CA SER A 363 -2.68 -12.82 -5.36
C SER A 363 -3.24 -13.44 -4.08
N LEU A 364 -4.46 -14.03 -4.15
CA LEU A 364 -5.06 -14.73 -3.02
C LEU A 364 -4.23 -15.94 -2.58
N VAL A 365 -3.75 -16.74 -3.53
CA VAL A 365 -2.88 -17.89 -3.24
C VAL A 365 -1.60 -17.43 -2.53
N PHE A 366 -0.95 -16.36 -3.01
CA PHE A 366 0.23 -15.80 -2.37
C PHE A 366 -0.07 -15.27 -0.95
N ALA A 367 -1.18 -14.56 -0.77
CA ALA A 367 -1.59 -14.05 0.54
C ALA A 367 -1.89 -15.20 1.53
N LEU A 368 -2.60 -16.24 1.09
CA LEU A 368 -2.84 -17.44 1.91
C LEU A 368 -1.53 -18.14 2.25
N PHE A 369 -0.62 -18.30 1.29
CA PHE A 369 0.72 -18.87 1.56
C PHE A 369 1.47 -18.04 2.61
N ALA A 370 1.44 -16.71 2.50
CA ALA A 370 2.04 -15.83 3.50
C ALA A 370 1.44 -16.07 4.90
N LEU A 371 0.12 -16.24 5.01
CA LEU A 371 -0.54 -16.52 6.28
C LEU A 371 -0.20 -17.90 6.85
N THR A 372 0.10 -18.91 6.02
CA THR A 372 0.55 -20.23 6.53
C THR A 372 1.86 -20.15 7.28
N THR A 373 2.71 -19.15 6.99
CA THR A 373 3.99 -18.97 7.70
C THR A 373 3.82 -18.57 9.17
N LEU A 374 2.64 -18.13 9.59
CA LEU A 374 2.39 -17.64 10.96
C LEU A 374 2.74 -18.65 12.05
N LYS A 375 2.55 -19.94 11.81
CA LYS A 375 2.87 -20.99 12.78
C LYS A 375 4.27 -21.60 12.59
N LEU A 376 4.95 -21.26 11.50
CA LEU A 376 6.26 -21.80 11.16
C LEU A 376 7.43 -20.88 11.60
N ARG A 377 7.14 -19.94 12.48
CA ARG A 377 8.11 -18.94 12.98
C ARG A 377 8.72 -19.36 14.29
#